data_5ebd0e2b4a911e611c21c55f7215f9d5
#
_entry.id   5ebd0e2b4a911e611c21c55f7215f9d5
#
_cell.length_a   1.000
_cell.length_b   1.000
_cell.length_c   1.000
_cell.angle_alpha   90.00
_cell.angle_beta   90.00
_cell.angle_gamma   90.00
#
_symmetry.space_group_name_H-M   'P 1'
#
loop_
_entity.id
_entity.type
_entity.pdbx_description
1 polymer ?
#
loop_
_entity_poly.entity_id
_entity_poly.type
_entity_poly.pdbx_seq_one_letter_code
_entity_poly.pdbx_strand_id
1 'polypeptide(L)'
;MQQGIGTTAEGGDANISRRTAIYYSASVGPIAIMGLPLSIYLPPYISDGGVVAVALVGLMFSLSTLWDGLVDPLIGTMIDRKSKGDAPHRRWMARAAVPLVLLLALLVSISDRLEFWALLPLLLLYYSCYSLFDVAHLAWGSALSNGRSEVSA
;
A
#
# COMPACT_ATOMS: atom_id res chain seq x y z
N MET A 1 4.67 2.46 -61.17
CA MET A 1 3.59 2.36 -60.16
C MET A 1 4.24 2.01 -58.86
N GLN A 2 4.46 2.99 -58.02
CA GLN A 2 5.09 2.81 -56.72
C GLN A 2 4.10 3.34 -55.68
N GLN A 3 3.42 2.40 -54.99
CA GLN A 3 2.50 2.74 -53.91
C GLN A 3 3.31 2.96 -52.62
N GLY A 4 3.25 4.17 -52.10
CA GLY A 4 3.85 4.56 -50.86
C GLY A 4 3.17 3.87 -49.70
N ILE A 5 3.97 3.19 -48.90
CA ILE A 5 3.57 2.66 -47.59
C ILE A 5 3.58 3.86 -46.62
N GLY A 6 2.41 4.43 -46.40
CA GLY A 6 2.21 5.43 -45.35
C GLY A 6 2.23 4.75 -43.99
N THR A 7 3.33 4.88 -43.29
CA THR A 7 3.43 4.59 -41.87
C THR A 7 2.75 5.70 -41.07
N THR A 8 1.46 5.58 -40.86
CA THR A 8 0.77 6.32 -39.78
C THR A 8 0.58 5.42 -38.58
N ALA A 9 1.67 5.22 -37.83
CA ALA A 9 1.58 4.78 -36.45
C ALA A 9 1.43 6.02 -35.56
N GLU A 10 0.33 6.74 -35.68
CA GLU A 10 -0.12 7.66 -34.66
C GLU A 10 -0.83 6.82 -33.58
N GLY A 11 0.00 6.23 -32.70
CA GLY A 11 -0.46 5.74 -31.41
C GLY A 11 -1.05 6.92 -30.65
N GLY A 12 -2.37 6.94 -30.53
CA GLY A 12 -3.07 7.87 -29.66
C GLY A 12 -2.57 7.72 -28.23
N ASP A 13 -1.57 8.50 -27.86
CA ASP A 13 -1.14 8.71 -26.49
C ASP A 13 -2.32 9.33 -25.72
N ALA A 14 -3.15 8.48 -25.13
CA ALA A 14 -4.12 8.91 -24.15
C ALA A 14 -3.36 9.55 -22.99
N ASN A 15 -3.16 10.85 -23.09
CA ASN A 15 -2.34 11.69 -22.21
C ASN A 15 -2.98 11.68 -20.84
N ILE A 16 -2.53 10.77 -19.94
CA ILE A 16 -2.77 10.94 -18.50
C ILE A 16 -2.24 12.34 -18.19
N SER A 17 -3.10 13.22 -17.67
CA SER A 17 -2.64 14.54 -17.28
C SER A 17 -1.34 14.39 -16.49
N ARG A 18 -0.30 15.09 -16.88
CA ARG A 18 1.01 15.06 -16.21
C ARG A 18 0.86 15.27 -14.69
N ARG A 19 -0.13 16.06 -14.27
CA ARG A 19 -0.47 16.25 -12.87
C ARG A 19 -0.95 14.96 -12.21
N THR A 20 -1.83 14.21 -12.84
CA THR A 20 -2.35 12.92 -12.30
C THR A 20 -1.22 11.89 -12.17
N ALA A 21 -0.32 11.81 -13.17
CA ALA A 21 0.85 10.95 -13.12
C ALA A 21 1.80 11.34 -11.98
N ILE A 22 2.04 12.63 -11.77
CA ILE A 22 2.87 13.12 -10.66
C ILE A 22 2.21 12.79 -9.30
N TYR A 23 0.92 13.02 -9.13
CA TYR A 23 0.23 12.68 -7.88
C TYR A 23 0.23 11.18 -7.59
N TYR A 24 0.05 10.34 -8.61
CA TYR A 24 0.13 8.89 -8.46
C TYR A 24 1.55 8.45 -8.05
N SER A 25 2.58 8.93 -8.73
CA SER A 25 3.98 8.61 -8.40
C SER A 25 4.39 9.16 -7.05
N ALA A 26 3.92 10.35 -6.66
CA ALA A 26 4.21 10.94 -5.37
C ALA A 26 3.60 10.14 -4.21
N SER A 27 2.49 9.43 -4.41
CA SER A 27 1.89 8.59 -3.37
C SER A 27 2.65 7.28 -3.11
N VAL A 28 3.54 6.85 -4.00
CA VAL A 28 4.44 5.69 -3.79
C VAL A 28 5.49 6.01 -2.71
N GLY A 29 5.95 7.27 -2.62
CA GLY A 29 6.94 7.70 -1.63
C GLY A 29 6.54 7.38 -0.18
N PRO A 30 5.37 7.81 0.30
CA PRO A 30 4.87 7.46 1.63
C PRO A 30 4.77 5.95 1.88
N ILE A 31 4.36 5.15 0.89
CA ILE A 31 4.31 3.68 0.99
C ILE A 31 5.69 3.12 1.27
N ALA A 32 6.69 3.52 0.49
CA ALA A 32 8.06 3.07 0.65
C ALA A 32 8.66 3.53 1.99
N ILE A 33 8.42 4.79 2.37
CA ILE A 33 8.92 5.34 3.65
C ILE A 33 8.31 4.62 4.86
N MET A 34 7.09 4.11 4.76
CA MET A 34 6.44 3.40 5.87
C MET A 34 6.76 1.90 5.87
N GLY A 35 6.89 1.27 4.70
CA GLY A 35 7.13 -0.17 4.57
C GLY A 35 8.58 -0.55 4.87
N LEU A 36 9.57 0.18 4.35
CA LEU A 36 10.99 -0.14 4.52
C LEU A 36 11.46 -0.08 6.00
N PRO A 37 11.18 0.98 6.77
CA PRO A 37 11.55 1.00 8.18
C PRO A 37 10.93 -0.12 8.98
N LEU A 38 9.68 -0.46 8.69
CA LEU A 38 8.99 -1.54 9.37
C LEU A 38 9.65 -2.89 9.11
N SER A 39 9.98 -3.20 7.86
CA SER A 39 10.51 -4.51 7.49
C SER A 39 11.99 -4.68 7.83
N ILE A 40 12.77 -3.60 7.81
CA ILE A 40 14.23 -3.65 7.95
C ILE A 40 14.68 -3.25 9.35
N TYR A 41 14.13 -2.16 9.90
CA TYR A 41 14.64 -1.59 11.16
C TYR A 41 13.87 -2.05 12.39
N LEU A 42 12.57 -2.31 12.27
CA LEU A 42 11.76 -2.68 13.43
C LEU A 42 12.12 -4.05 14.03
N PRO A 43 12.44 -5.11 13.24
CA PRO A 43 12.85 -6.40 13.82
C PRO A 43 14.10 -6.33 14.69
N PRO A 44 15.25 -5.76 14.23
CA PRO A 44 16.41 -5.58 15.09
C PRO A 44 16.14 -4.66 16.27
N TYR A 45 15.39 -3.58 16.08
CA TYR A 45 15.06 -2.66 17.16
C TYR A 45 14.31 -3.32 18.32
N ILE A 46 13.32 -4.19 18.03
CA ILE A 46 12.59 -4.95 19.05
C ILE A 46 13.50 -5.97 19.73
N SER A 47 14.36 -6.66 18.97
CA SER A 47 15.25 -7.68 19.51
C SER A 47 16.37 -7.09 20.36
N ASP A 48 16.91 -5.92 20.02
CA ASP A 48 17.95 -5.22 20.77
C ASP A 48 17.45 -4.69 22.11
N GLY A 49 16.16 -4.39 22.21
CA GLY A 49 15.50 -4.03 23.48
C GLY A 49 15.48 -5.14 24.54
N GLY A 50 15.73 -6.37 24.14
CA GLY A 50 15.90 -7.53 25.03
C GLY A 50 14.61 -8.03 25.69
N VAL A 51 13.46 -7.39 25.45
CA VAL A 51 12.16 -7.80 26.02
C VAL A 51 11.58 -9.00 25.29
N VAL A 52 11.80 -9.09 23.98
CA VAL A 52 11.31 -10.19 23.13
C VAL A 52 12.48 -10.92 22.49
N ALA A 53 12.53 -12.24 22.65
CA ALA A 53 13.57 -13.06 22.02
C ALA A 53 13.54 -12.95 20.50
N VAL A 54 14.71 -12.93 19.84
CA VAL A 54 14.87 -12.82 18.37
C VAL A 54 13.99 -13.80 17.60
N ALA A 55 13.87 -15.05 18.09
CA ALA A 55 13.03 -16.07 17.47
C ALA A 55 11.55 -15.70 17.49
N LEU A 56 11.08 -15.07 18.56
CA LEU A 56 9.69 -14.59 18.68
C LEU A 56 9.44 -13.37 17.81
N VAL A 57 10.44 -12.49 17.63
CA VAL A 57 10.36 -11.38 16.69
C VAL A 57 10.19 -11.91 15.26
N GLY A 58 11.00 -12.89 14.85
CA GLY A 58 10.87 -13.55 13.55
C GLY A 58 9.50 -14.19 13.35
N LEU A 59 8.95 -14.84 14.39
CA LEU A 59 7.61 -15.42 14.36
C LEU A 59 6.53 -14.36 14.19
N MET A 60 6.62 -13.23 14.92
CA MET A 60 5.68 -12.10 14.80
C MET A 60 5.63 -11.56 13.38
N PHE A 61 6.78 -11.31 12.77
CA PHE A 61 6.84 -10.79 11.40
C PHE A 61 6.34 -11.81 10.37
N SER A 62 6.65 -13.09 10.54
CA SER A 62 6.14 -14.16 9.68
C SER A 62 4.60 -14.26 9.77
N LEU A 63 4.06 -14.18 10.98
CA LEU A 63 2.62 -14.23 11.22
C LEU A 63 1.93 -12.97 10.66
N SER A 64 2.56 -11.80 10.77
CA SER A 64 2.05 -10.56 10.23
C SER A 64 2.03 -10.57 8.70
N THR A 65 3.04 -11.13 8.05
CA THR A 65 3.08 -11.29 6.59
C THR A 65 1.99 -12.26 6.10
N LEU A 66 1.78 -13.36 6.83
CA LEU A 66 0.70 -14.29 6.53
C LEU A 66 -0.68 -13.62 6.69
N TRP A 67 -0.85 -12.83 7.74
CA TRP A 67 -2.05 -12.04 8.00
C TRP A 67 -2.34 -11.06 6.87
N ASP A 68 -1.33 -10.34 6.41
CA ASP A 68 -1.40 -9.40 5.29
C ASP A 68 -1.94 -10.09 4.02
N GLY A 69 -1.34 -11.22 3.65
CA GLY A 69 -1.79 -12.03 2.51
C GLY A 69 -3.24 -12.53 2.60
N LEU A 70 -3.79 -12.69 3.82
CA LEU A 70 -5.20 -13.05 4.03
C LEU A 70 -6.12 -11.83 3.96
N VAL A 71 -5.66 -10.69 4.47
CA VAL A 71 -6.45 -9.45 4.59
C VAL A 71 -6.54 -8.70 3.26
N ASP A 72 -5.49 -8.73 2.44
CA ASP A 72 -5.43 -8.06 1.14
C ASP A 72 -6.63 -8.36 0.22
N PRO A 73 -6.99 -9.63 -0.06
CA PRO A 73 -8.14 -9.93 -0.91
C PRO A 73 -9.47 -9.50 -0.28
N LEU A 74 -9.59 -9.53 1.05
CA LEU A 74 -10.77 -9.05 1.75
C LEU A 74 -10.93 -7.54 1.60
N ILE A 75 -9.84 -6.80 1.77
CA ILE A 75 -9.80 -5.35 1.58
C ILE A 75 -10.10 -5.01 0.11
N GLY A 76 -9.49 -5.71 -0.85
CA GLY A 76 -9.73 -5.52 -2.27
C GLY A 76 -11.21 -5.64 -2.61
N THR A 77 -11.86 -6.73 -2.20
CA THR A 77 -13.30 -6.92 -2.43
C THR A 77 -14.17 -5.87 -1.73
N MET A 78 -13.76 -5.41 -0.56
CA MET A 78 -14.47 -4.35 0.17
C MET A 78 -14.37 -3.01 -0.55
N ILE A 79 -13.21 -2.65 -1.06
CA ILE A 79 -12.99 -1.44 -1.83
C ILE A 79 -13.81 -1.50 -3.12
N ASP A 80 -13.76 -2.59 -3.87
CA ASP A 80 -14.48 -2.75 -5.14
C ASP A 80 -16.00 -2.61 -4.96
N ARG A 81 -16.56 -3.22 -3.92
CA ARG A 81 -17.99 -3.13 -3.62
C ARG A 81 -18.45 -1.72 -3.22
N LYS A 82 -17.59 -0.95 -2.57
CA LYS A 82 -17.92 0.39 -2.07
C LYS A 82 -17.43 1.52 -2.98
N SER A 83 -16.73 1.20 -4.06
CA SER A 83 -16.14 2.16 -5.00
C SER A 83 -17.15 2.70 -6.05
N LYS A 84 -18.39 2.93 -5.65
CA LYS A 84 -19.38 3.59 -6.50
C LYS A 84 -19.32 5.10 -6.27
N GLY A 85 -18.81 5.87 -7.26
CA GLY A 85 -18.78 7.34 -7.24
C GLY A 85 -17.40 7.95 -7.52
N ASP A 86 -17.35 9.30 -7.57
CA ASP A 86 -16.11 10.04 -7.87
C ASP A 86 -15.03 9.88 -6.81
N ALA A 87 -13.87 9.38 -7.22
CA ALA A 87 -12.62 9.21 -6.45
C ALA A 87 -12.76 8.45 -5.11
N PRO A 88 -13.35 7.23 -5.07
CA PRO A 88 -13.50 6.46 -3.84
C PRO A 88 -12.15 6.02 -3.26
N HIS A 89 -11.20 5.65 -4.11
CA HIS A 89 -9.86 5.15 -3.73
C HIS A 89 -9.08 6.17 -2.91
N ARG A 90 -9.11 7.45 -3.30
CA ARG A 90 -8.45 8.55 -2.57
C ARG A 90 -8.99 8.72 -1.15
N ARG A 91 -10.30 8.50 -0.94
CA ARG A 91 -10.90 8.58 0.41
C ARG A 91 -10.46 7.43 1.31
N TRP A 92 -10.29 6.23 0.75
CA TRP A 92 -9.77 5.08 1.48
C TRP A 92 -8.31 5.28 1.88
N MET A 93 -7.47 5.75 0.96
CA MET A 93 -6.08 6.11 1.25
C MET A 93 -5.97 7.15 2.37
N ALA A 94 -6.75 8.24 2.29
CA ALA A 94 -6.73 9.30 3.30
C ALA A 94 -7.18 8.79 4.69
N ARG A 95 -8.16 7.87 4.74
CA ARG A 95 -8.64 7.27 6.00
C ARG A 95 -7.64 6.30 6.59
N ALA A 96 -6.89 5.58 5.76
CA ALA A 96 -5.87 4.64 6.20
C ALA A 96 -4.58 5.36 6.63
N ALA A 97 -4.24 6.50 6.02
CA ALA A 97 -2.99 7.22 6.28
C ALA A 97 -2.88 7.69 7.73
N VAL A 98 -3.93 8.23 8.31
CA VAL A 98 -3.92 8.76 9.69
C VAL A 98 -3.64 7.66 10.72
N PRO A 99 -4.44 6.55 10.79
CA PRO A 99 -4.15 5.49 11.73
C PRO A 99 -2.80 4.81 11.45
N LEU A 100 -2.37 4.72 10.20
CA LEU A 100 -1.08 4.15 9.83
C LEU A 100 0.09 4.91 10.46
N VAL A 101 0.10 6.26 10.34
CA VAL A 101 1.13 7.11 10.94
C VAL A 101 1.10 7.02 12.48
N LEU A 102 -0.09 7.05 13.06
CA LEU A 102 -0.26 6.96 14.52
C LEU A 102 0.22 5.61 15.07
N LEU A 103 -0.12 4.51 14.39
CA LEU A 103 0.31 3.17 14.77
C LEU A 103 1.82 2.98 14.60
N LEU A 104 2.42 3.54 13.55
CA LEU A 104 3.87 3.52 13.38
C LEU A 104 4.58 4.29 14.50
N ALA A 105 4.11 5.51 14.80
CA ALA A 105 4.66 6.30 15.90
C ALA A 105 4.52 5.59 17.23
N LEU A 106 3.38 4.95 17.47
CA LEU A 106 3.14 4.16 18.68
C LEU A 106 4.07 2.96 18.74
N LEU A 107 4.19 2.17 17.66
CA LEU A 107 5.10 1.03 17.58
C LEU A 107 6.54 1.44 17.90
N VAL A 108 7.05 2.49 17.28
CA VAL A 108 8.42 2.96 17.54
C VAL A 108 8.60 3.46 18.98
N SER A 109 7.57 4.07 19.57
CA SER A 109 7.67 4.69 20.90
C SER A 109 7.60 3.69 22.05
N ILE A 110 6.93 2.54 21.88
CA ILE A 110 6.64 1.62 22.99
C ILE A 110 7.05 0.17 22.74
N SER A 111 7.58 -0.16 21.55
CA SER A 111 7.94 -1.55 21.20
C SER A 111 9.02 -2.14 22.09
N ASP A 112 9.93 -1.30 22.62
CA ASP A 112 10.97 -1.68 23.56
C ASP A 112 10.47 -2.07 24.97
N ARG A 113 9.21 -1.73 25.27
CA ARG A 113 8.57 -1.96 26.58
C ARG A 113 7.49 -3.01 26.56
N LEU A 114 7.06 -3.45 25.38
CA LEU A 114 5.96 -4.37 25.22
C LEU A 114 6.43 -5.82 25.09
N GLU A 115 5.71 -6.71 25.72
CA GLU A 115 5.86 -8.15 25.55
C GLU A 115 5.23 -8.61 24.23
N PHE A 116 5.62 -9.82 23.78
CA PHE A 116 5.13 -10.47 22.57
C PHE A 116 3.60 -10.36 22.39
N TRP A 117 2.83 -10.64 23.45
CA TRP A 117 1.36 -10.68 23.39
C TRP A 117 0.70 -9.32 23.15
N ALA A 118 1.37 -8.24 23.52
CA ALA A 118 0.88 -6.88 23.27
C ALA A 118 1.39 -6.32 21.95
N LEU A 119 2.63 -6.67 21.56
CA LEU A 119 3.23 -6.25 20.30
C LEU A 119 2.57 -6.89 19.08
N LEU A 120 2.26 -8.19 19.14
CA LEU A 120 1.67 -8.92 18.03
C LEU A 120 0.36 -8.28 17.51
N PRO A 121 -0.67 -8.06 18.35
CA PRO A 121 -1.91 -7.44 17.86
C PRO A 121 -1.70 -6.01 17.34
N LEU A 122 -0.78 -5.25 17.92
CA LEU A 122 -0.45 -3.91 17.46
C LEU A 122 0.19 -3.96 16.07
N LEU A 123 1.08 -4.92 15.84
CA LEU A 123 1.72 -5.15 14.55
C LEU A 123 0.70 -5.61 13.50
N LEU A 124 -0.20 -6.54 13.83
CA LEU A 124 -1.27 -6.99 12.94
C LEU A 124 -2.21 -5.85 12.54
N LEU A 125 -2.55 -4.98 13.51
CA LEU A 125 -3.36 -3.80 13.23
C LEU A 125 -2.64 -2.82 12.29
N TYR A 126 -1.34 -2.61 12.50
CA TYR A 126 -0.53 -1.78 11.60
C TYR A 126 -0.53 -2.35 10.18
N TYR A 127 -0.25 -3.66 10.01
CA TYR A 127 -0.27 -4.32 8.71
C TYR A 127 -1.63 -4.22 8.03
N SER A 128 -2.73 -4.35 8.78
CA SER A 128 -4.09 -4.18 8.22
C SER A 128 -4.33 -2.76 7.69
N CYS A 129 -3.84 -1.73 8.39
CA CYS A 129 -3.94 -0.35 7.91
C CYS A 129 -3.01 -0.09 6.70
N TYR A 130 -1.83 -0.70 6.70
CA TYR A 130 -0.87 -0.63 5.60
C TYR A 130 -1.44 -1.27 4.34
N SER A 131 -1.99 -2.48 4.45
CA SER A 131 -2.67 -3.20 3.38
C SER A 131 -3.85 -2.40 2.81
N LEU A 132 -4.68 -1.81 3.68
CA LEU A 132 -5.78 -0.94 3.22
C LEU A 132 -5.28 0.23 2.38
N PHE A 133 -4.17 0.84 2.76
CA PHE A 133 -3.57 1.95 2.03
C PHE A 133 -2.99 1.47 0.69
N ASP A 134 -2.22 0.37 0.70
CA ASP A 134 -1.55 -0.18 -0.48
C ASP A 134 -2.54 -0.70 -1.53
N VAL A 135 -3.53 -1.50 -1.11
CA VAL A 135 -4.59 -2.01 -2.00
C VAL A 135 -5.42 -0.87 -2.60
N ALA A 136 -5.75 0.17 -1.80
CA ALA A 136 -6.45 1.35 -2.32
C ALA A 136 -5.60 2.12 -3.35
N HIS A 137 -4.29 2.19 -3.17
CA HIS A 137 -3.35 2.80 -4.11
C HIS A 137 -3.27 2.00 -5.42
N LEU A 138 -3.13 0.68 -5.34
CA LEU A 138 -3.12 -0.21 -6.51
C LEU A 138 -4.43 -0.15 -7.29
N ALA A 139 -5.57 -0.15 -6.59
CA ALA A 139 -6.89 -0.01 -7.19
C ALA A 139 -7.07 1.35 -7.90
N TRP A 140 -6.49 2.42 -7.35
CA TRP A 140 -6.46 3.71 -8.03
C TRP A 140 -5.63 3.67 -9.32
N GLY A 141 -4.46 3.03 -9.29
CA GLY A 141 -3.62 2.83 -10.48
C GLY A 141 -4.33 2.06 -11.59
N SER A 142 -5.02 0.98 -11.25
CA SER A 142 -5.79 0.18 -12.22
C SER A 142 -6.96 0.97 -12.82
N ALA A 143 -7.66 1.78 -12.03
CA ALA A 143 -8.74 2.64 -12.51
C ALA A 143 -8.23 3.70 -13.50
N LEU A 144 -7.03 4.25 -13.28
CA LEU A 144 -6.39 5.17 -14.22
C LEU A 144 -6.00 4.51 -15.54
N SER A 145 -5.63 3.23 -15.52
CA SER A 145 -5.28 2.48 -16.73
C SER A 145 -6.51 2.02 -17.52
N ASN A 146 -7.59 1.60 -16.85
CA ASN A 146 -8.82 1.11 -17.49
C ASN A 146 -9.65 2.22 -18.12
N GLY A 147 -9.68 3.43 -17.54
CA GLY A 147 -10.28 4.60 -18.18
C GLY A 147 -9.66 4.97 -19.53
N ARG A 148 -8.50 4.40 -19.84
CA ARG A 148 -7.80 4.53 -21.11
C ARG A 148 -8.38 3.65 -22.21
N SER A 149 -8.86 2.46 -21.87
CA SER A 149 -9.39 1.49 -22.85
C SER A 149 -10.79 1.87 -23.36
N GLU A 150 -11.58 2.56 -22.57
CA GLU A 150 -12.93 2.96 -22.96
C GLU A 150 -12.96 4.20 -23.88
N VAL A 151 -11.91 5.04 -23.87
CA VAL A 151 -11.81 6.24 -24.72
C VAL A 151 -11.26 5.90 -26.11
N SER A 152 -10.70 4.70 -26.30
CA SER A 152 -10.09 4.25 -27.57
C SER A 152 -10.97 3.26 -28.35
N ALA A 153 -12.19 2.98 -27.94
CA ALA A 153 -13.18 2.14 -28.62
C ALA A 153 -14.33 2.98 -29.18
#